data_ae4ce9d337bd0d7a92af16b2a794bda9
#
_entry.id   ae4ce9d337bd0d7a92af16b2a794bda9
#
_cell.length_a   1.000
_cell.length_b   1.000
_cell.length_c   1.000
_cell.angle_alpha   90.00
_cell.angle_beta   90.00
_cell.angle_gamma   90.00
#
_symmetry.space_group_name_H-M   'P 1'
#
loop_
_entity.id
_entity.type
_entity.pdbx_description
1 polymer ?
#
loop_
_entity_poly.entity_id
_entity_poly.type
_entity_poly.pdbx_seq_one_letter_code
_entity_poly.pdbx_strand_id
1 'polypeptide(L)'
;RWFNHSETNIWDKEGNDAGTFTPKDWSVDVGYARKLTDDLSVGATARFIRSDMSGLDKDDVANAVAFDLGLYYRRNFENWEQSQWAVGLQASNFGTKIDYGYGKYDQASKVAAGGMIDHVFTDKHRLQGTLDVACQVLPNTNWGGSVGVEYTLLQIVAIRGGYHYGEQDNKLQRYGTLGCGVGCHHIKADFAYLIPEKDSLLKNTWQVALSIDLGLFKR
;
A
#
# COMPACT_ATOMS: atom_id res chain seq x y z
N ARG A 1 -9.35 9.00 -0.07
CA ARG A 1 -8.04 9.39 0.48
C ARG A 1 -7.89 10.89 0.31
N TRP A 2 -7.19 11.53 1.23
CA TRP A 2 -6.91 12.97 1.19
C TRP A 2 -5.47 13.20 1.61
N PHE A 3 -4.73 13.99 0.84
CA PHE A 3 -3.36 14.39 1.12
C PHE A 3 -3.23 15.91 1.05
N ASN A 4 -2.68 16.49 2.13
CA ASN A 4 -2.19 17.87 2.13
C ASN A 4 -0.67 17.81 2.11
N HIS A 5 -0.07 18.45 1.14
CA HIS A 5 1.37 18.63 1.08
C HIS A 5 1.80 19.81 1.98
N SER A 6 3.08 19.87 2.28
CA SER A 6 3.64 21.01 2.99
C SER A 6 3.50 22.28 2.14
N GLU A 7 3.32 23.40 2.80
CA GLU A 7 3.32 24.71 2.16
C GLU A 7 4.65 24.93 1.41
N THR A 8 4.56 25.38 0.17
CA THR A 8 5.69 25.58 -0.72
C THR A 8 5.74 27.04 -1.16
N ASN A 9 6.91 27.67 -1.06
CA ASN A 9 7.12 29.05 -1.53
C ASN A 9 7.14 29.10 -3.06
N ILE A 10 6.50 30.09 -3.61
CA ILE A 10 6.48 30.41 -5.03
C ILE A 10 7.46 31.55 -5.28
N TRP A 11 8.30 31.40 -6.31
CA TRP A 11 9.23 32.42 -6.75
C TRP A 11 8.86 32.86 -8.17
N ASP A 12 8.84 34.15 -8.42
CA ASP A 12 8.65 34.68 -9.77
C ASP A 12 9.90 34.45 -10.66
N LYS A 13 9.81 34.77 -11.93
CA LYS A 13 10.93 34.61 -12.88
C LYS A 13 12.12 35.49 -12.54
N GLU A 14 11.91 36.54 -11.79
CA GLU A 14 12.90 37.48 -11.31
C GLU A 14 13.52 37.05 -9.96
N GLY A 15 13.02 35.96 -9.35
CA GLY A 15 13.51 35.44 -8.10
C GLY A 15 12.95 36.12 -6.84
N ASN A 16 11.85 36.88 -6.96
CA ASN A 16 11.16 37.45 -5.83
C ASN A 16 10.13 36.49 -5.27
N ASP A 17 9.82 36.63 -3.99
CA ASP A 17 8.76 35.87 -3.34
C ASP A 17 7.39 36.25 -3.92
N ALA A 18 6.74 35.28 -4.57
CA ALA A 18 5.42 35.42 -5.18
C ALA A 18 4.30 34.83 -4.31
N GLY A 19 4.62 34.43 -3.05
CA GLY A 19 3.69 33.86 -2.10
C GLY A 19 3.91 32.38 -1.83
N THR A 20 2.93 31.76 -1.20
CA THR A 20 2.96 30.33 -0.85
C THR A 20 1.72 29.62 -1.36
N PHE A 21 1.83 28.33 -1.63
CA PHE A 21 0.68 27.47 -1.93
C PHE A 21 0.80 26.12 -1.24
N THR A 22 -0.32 25.47 -1.05
CA THR A 22 -0.40 24.13 -0.45
C THR A 22 -1.04 23.18 -1.46
N PRO A 23 -0.27 22.29 -2.12
CA PRO A 23 -0.85 21.29 -3.01
C PRO A 23 -1.79 20.34 -2.25
N LYS A 24 -2.88 19.95 -2.90
CA LYS A 24 -3.89 19.06 -2.33
C LYS A 24 -4.25 17.97 -3.32
N ASP A 25 -4.15 16.74 -2.86
CA ASP A 25 -4.58 15.57 -3.63
C ASP A 25 -5.70 14.84 -2.92
N TRP A 26 -6.69 14.41 -3.67
CA TRP A 26 -7.70 13.50 -3.14
C TRP A 26 -8.13 12.46 -4.17
N SER A 27 -8.57 11.32 -3.66
CA SER A 27 -9.15 10.27 -4.48
C SER A 27 -10.40 9.64 -3.86
N VAL A 28 -11.27 9.18 -4.74
CA VAL A 28 -12.43 8.35 -4.40
C VAL A 28 -12.27 7.01 -5.11
N ASP A 29 -12.33 5.95 -4.33
CA ASP A 29 -12.14 4.58 -4.80
C ASP A 29 -13.45 3.81 -4.61
N VAL A 30 -13.89 3.08 -5.66
CA VAL A 30 -15.01 2.14 -5.62
C VAL A 30 -14.50 0.78 -6.03
N GLY A 31 -14.65 -0.20 -5.14
CA GLY A 31 -14.17 -1.56 -5.36
C GLY A 31 -15.28 -2.59 -5.31
N TYR A 32 -15.14 -3.62 -6.12
CA TYR A 32 -15.97 -4.80 -6.09
C TYR A 32 -15.09 -6.05 -6.08
N ALA A 33 -15.42 -6.98 -5.19
CA ALA A 33 -14.73 -8.26 -5.12
C ALA A 33 -15.72 -9.41 -4.96
N ARG A 34 -15.41 -10.55 -5.58
CA ARG A 34 -16.26 -11.74 -5.55
C ARG A 34 -15.42 -13.02 -5.49
N LYS A 35 -15.88 -13.98 -4.70
CA LYS A 35 -15.42 -15.36 -4.81
C LYS A 35 -15.98 -15.99 -6.08
N LEU A 36 -15.10 -16.51 -6.93
CA LEU A 36 -15.49 -17.30 -8.12
C LEU A 36 -15.64 -18.77 -7.77
N THR A 37 -14.75 -19.27 -6.88
CA THR A 37 -14.82 -20.60 -6.28
C THR A 37 -14.54 -20.47 -4.77
N ASP A 38 -14.55 -21.58 -4.04
CA ASP A 38 -14.20 -21.58 -2.60
C ASP A 38 -12.77 -21.07 -2.35
N ASP A 39 -11.87 -21.32 -3.31
CA ASP A 39 -10.45 -21.00 -3.20
C ASP A 39 -10.07 -19.72 -3.96
N LEU A 40 -10.78 -19.35 -5.04
CA LEU A 40 -10.42 -18.26 -5.94
C LEU A 40 -11.34 -17.05 -5.79
N SER A 41 -10.73 -15.90 -5.56
CA SER A 41 -11.39 -14.60 -5.52
C SER A 41 -10.81 -13.64 -6.55
N VAL A 42 -11.66 -12.79 -7.10
CA VAL A 42 -11.27 -11.70 -8.01
C VAL A 42 -11.78 -10.38 -7.48
N GLY A 43 -11.06 -9.31 -7.76
CA GLY A 43 -11.46 -7.96 -7.39
C GLY A 43 -11.05 -6.95 -8.45
N ALA A 44 -11.84 -5.89 -8.52
CA ALA A 44 -11.56 -4.73 -9.35
C ALA A 44 -11.87 -3.46 -8.57
N THR A 45 -11.08 -2.41 -8.79
CA THR A 45 -11.28 -1.09 -8.20
C THR A 45 -11.21 -0.04 -9.30
N ALA A 46 -12.13 0.90 -9.29
CA ALA A 46 -12.06 2.12 -10.08
C ALA A 46 -11.77 3.28 -9.14
N ARG A 47 -10.82 4.14 -9.50
CA ARG A 47 -10.36 5.26 -8.71
C ARG A 47 -10.47 6.54 -9.51
N PHE A 48 -11.10 7.56 -8.96
CA PHE A 48 -11.02 8.93 -9.46
C PHE A 48 -10.01 9.70 -8.61
N ILE A 49 -9.11 10.41 -9.27
CA ILE A 49 -8.03 11.18 -8.65
C ILE A 49 -8.18 12.63 -9.08
N ARG A 50 -8.07 13.54 -8.12
CA ARG A 50 -7.95 14.97 -8.37
C ARG A 50 -6.73 15.52 -7.64
N SER A 51 -5.85 16.15 -8.40
CA SER A 51 -4.67 16.82 -7.91
C SER A 51 -4.82 18.31 -8.16
N ASP A 52 -4.72 19.10 -7.12
CA ASP A 52 -4.85 20.56 -7.15
C ASP A 52 -3.50 21.17 -6.78
N MET A 53 -2.83 21.70 -7.77
CA MET A 53 -1.58 22.45 -7.66
C MET A 53 -1.77 23.94 -7.92
N SER A 54 -3.02 24.45 -7.84
CA SER A 54 -3.39 25.81 -8.11
C SER A 54 -2.79 26.79 -7.09
N GLY A 55 -1.53 27.16 -7.31
CA GLY A 55 -0.84 28.17 -6.52
C GLY A 55 -0.37 29.34 -7.37
N LEU A 56 -0.11 29.09 -8.64
CA LEU A 56 0.39 30.06 -9.61
C LEU A 56 -0.67 30.46 -10.64
N ASP A 57 -1.45 29.48 -11.13
CA ASP A 57 -2.55 29.69 -12.06
C ASP A 57 -3.77 28.83 -11.65
N LYS A 58 -4.97 29.34 -11.86
CA LYS A 58 -6.23 28.64 -11.52
C LYS A 58 -6.47 27.36 -12.32
N ASP A 59 -5.67 27.09 -13.34
CA ASP A 59 -5.84 25.97 -14.28
C ASP A 59 -4.97 24.74 -13.93
N ASP A 60 -4.16 24.82 -12.86
CA ASP A 60 -3.26 23.71 -12.43
C ASP A 60 -4.01 22.60 -11.64
N VAL A 61 -5.22 22.29 -12.06
CA VAL A 61 -6.02 21.21 -11.49
C VAL A 61 -6.11 20.05 -12.47
N ALA A 62 -5.57 18.91 -12.08
CA ALA A 62 -5.60 17.70 -12.88
C ALA A 62 -6.60 16.68 -12.36
N ASN A 63 -7.27 16.00 -13.29
CA ASN A 63 -8.15 14.88 -12.98
C ASN A 63 -7.66 13.63 -13.73
N ALA A 64 -7.73 12.49 -13.07
CA ALA A 64 -7.35 11.21 -13.66
C ALA A 64 -8.24 10.08 -13.15
N VAL A 65 -8.31 9.01 -13.93
CA VAL A 65 -8.97 7.76 -13.54
C VAL A 65 -7.96 6.63 -13.57
N ALA A 66 -8.02 5.75 -12.60
CA ALA A 66 -7.20 4.56 -12.52
C ALA A 66 -8.06 3.32 -12.23
N PHE A 67 -7.58 2.17 -12.68
CA PHE A 67 -8.19 0.87 -12.46
C PHE A 67 -7.18 -0.08 -11.84
N ASP A 68 -7.64 -0.84 -10.87
CA ASP A 68 -6.88 -1.93 -10.25
C ASP A 68 -7.62 -3.25 -10.48
N LEU A 69 -6.87 -4.32 -10.73
CA LEU A 69 -7.38 -5.68 -10.84
C LEU A 69 -6.59 -6.58 -9.90
N GLY A 70 -7.25 -7.54 -9.26
CA GLY A 70 -6.63 -8.49 -8.36
C GLY A 70 -7.21 -9.88 -8.48
N LEU A 71 -6.32 -10.87 -8.37
CA LEU A 71 -6.64 -12.29 -8.23
C LEU A 71 -6.06 -12.78 -6.91
N TYR A 72 -6.80 -13.57 -6.18
CA TYR A 72 -6.36 -14.16 -4.92
C TYR A 72 -6.84 -15.61 -4.85
N TYR A 73 -5.89 -16.52 -4.72
CA TYR A 73 -6.12 -17.95 -4.53
C TYR A 73 -5.62 -18.36 -3.16
N ARG A 74 -6.45 -19.07 -2.39
CA ARG A 74 -6.12 -19.54 -1.05
C ARG A 74 -6.63 -20.97 -0.87
N ARG A 75 -5.78 -21.81 -0.27
CA ARG A 75 -6.12 -23.20 0.02
C ARG A 75 -5.52 -23.65 1.35
N ASN A 76 -6.21 -24.53 2.05
CA ASN A 76 -5.69 -25.17 3.25
C ASN A 76 -4.71 -26.29 2.86
N PHE A 77 -3.71 -26.54 3.71
CA PHE A 77 -2.85 -27.71 3.57
C PHE A 77 -3.62 -28.97 3.93
N GLU A 78 -3.42 -30.03 3.18
CA GLU A 78 -4.10 -31.31 3.40
C GLU A 78 -3.64 -32.01 4.70
N ASN A 79 -2.36 -31.83 5.06
CA ASN A 79 -1.73 -32.54 6.18
C ASN A 79 -1.58 -31.68 7.44
N TRP A 80 -1.91 -30.38 7.38
CA TRP A 80 -1.77 -29.46 8.50
C TRP A 80 -3.09 -28.76 8.76
N GLU A 81 -3.82 -29.28 9.74
CA GLU A 81 -5.08 -28.68 10.15
C GLU A 81 -4.90 -27.18 10.47
N GLN A 82 -5.86 -26.36 10.06
CA GLN A 82 -5.88 -24.91 10.25
C GLN A 82 -4.76 -24.11 9.56
N SER A 83 -3.85 -24.77 8.85
CA SER A 83 -2.78 -24.08 8.11
C SER A 83 -3.18 -23.86 6.65
N GLN A 84 -2.74 -22.75 6.08
CA GLN A 84 -3.14 -22.35 4.73
C GLN A 84 -1.99 -21.70 3.97
N TRP A 85 -2.09 -21.74 2.67
CA TRP A 85 -1.25 -20.94 1.77
C TRP A 85 -2.10 -20.12 0.84
N ALA A 86 -1.55 -19.03 0.36
CA ALA A 86 -2.22 -18.19 -0.62
C ALA A 86 -1.22 -17.60 -1.62
N VAL A 87 -1.72 -17.34 -2.82
CA VAL A 87 -1.01 -16.56 -3.83
C VAL A 87 -1.91 -15.46 -4.37
N GLY A 88 -1.31 -14.35 -4.72
CA GLY A 88 -2.02 -13.19 -5.25
C GLY A 88 -1.31 -12.59 -6.43
N LEU A 89 -2.10 -12.08 -7.37
CA LEU A 89 -1.64 -11.28 -8.50
C LEU A 89 -2.41 -9.96 -8.47
N GLN A 90 -1.72 -8.87 -8.76
CA GLN A 90 -2.32 -7.54 -8.81
C GLN A 90 -1.75 -6.72 -9.96
N ALA A 91 -2.63 -6.05 -10.69
CA ALA A 91 -2.29 -4.95 -11.59
C ALA A 91 -2.97 -3.69 -11.04
N SER A 92 -2.24 -2.61 -10.82
CA SER A 92 -2.75 -1.41 -10.16
C SER A 92 -2.31 -0.12 -10.82
N ASN A 93 -3.17 0.92 -10.67
CA ASN A 93 -3.01 2.26 -11.20
C ASN A 93 -2.90 2.32 -12.73
N PHE A 94 -3.56 1.42 -13.46
CA PHE A 94 -3.67 1.50 -14.92
C PHE A 94 -4.80 2.46 -15.29
N GLY A 95 -4.49 3.55 -15.98
CA GLY A 95 -5.52 4.55 -16.28
C GLY A 95 -5.04 5.69 -17.17
N THR A 96 -5.73 6.82 -17.05
CA THR A 96 -5.41 8.03 -17.82
C THR A 96 -4.16 8.71 -17.27
N LYS A 97 -3.48 9.47 -18.12
CA LYS A 97 -2.41 10.38 -17.66
C LYS A 97 -3.01 11.52 -16.82
N ILE A 98 -2.23 12.00 -15.89
CA ILE A 98 -2.52 13.21 -15.12
C ILE A 98 -2.08 14.39 -15.97
N ASP A 99 -3.04 15.24 -16.38
CA ASP A 99 -2.81 16.36 -17.27
C ASP A 99 -2.98 17.69 -16.52
N TYR A 100 -1.88 18.39 -16.29
CA TYR A 100 -1.85 19.71 -15.64
C TYR A 100 -1.88 20.88 -16.61
N GLY A 101 -2.19 20.62 -17.91
CA GLY A 101 -2.18 21.66 -18.94
C GLY A 101 -0.80 21.96 -19.53
N TYR A 102 0.22 22.05 -18.71
CA TYR A 102 1.62 22.22 -19.14
C TYR A 102 2.38 20.90 -19.36
N GLY A 103 1.82 19.77 -18.92
CA GLY A 103 2.45 18.45 -19.06
C GLY A 103 1.52 17.31 -18.69
N LYS A 104 1.74 16.16 -19.36
CA LYS A 104 1.01 14.91 -19.10
C LYS A 104 1.94 13.90 -18.45
N TYR A 105 1.55 13.40 -17.29
CA TYR A 105 2.34 12.47 -16.48
C TYR A 105 1.66 11.14 -16.37
N ASP A 106 2.42 10.06 -16.58
CA ASP A 106 1.92 8.70 -16.40
C ASP A 106 1.70 8.41 -14.92
N GLN A 107 0.63 7.71 -14.60
CA GLN A 107 0.43 7.19 -13.26
C GLN A 107 1.43 6.07 -12.97
N ALA A 108 1.83 5.91 -11.70
CA ALA A 108 2.74 4.85 -11.27
C ALA A 108 2.05 3.49 -11.34
N SER A 109 1.88 2.96 -12.56
CA SER A 109 1.25 1.68 -12.81
C SER A 109 2.20 0.54 -12.44
N LYS A 110 1.70 -0.47 -11.74
CA LYS A 110 2.50 -1.60 -11.30
C LYS A 110 1.77 -2.93 -11.44
N VAL A 111 2.55 -3.99 -11.60
CA VAL A 111 2.11 -5.38 -11.50
C VAL A 111 2.86 -6.02 -10.34
N ALA A 112 2.16 -6.80 -9.52
CA ALA A 112 2.75 -7.49 -8.38
C ALA A 112 2.24 -8.92 -8.30
N ALA A 113 3.09 -9.81 -7.80
CA ALA A 113 2.76 -11.17 -7.43
C ALA A 113 3.28 -11.44 -6.02
N GLY A 114 2.53 -12.17 -5.23
CA GLY A 114 2.94 -12.51 -3.88
C GLY A 114 2.39 -13.84 -3.42
N GLY A 115 3.03 -14.39 -2.40
CA GLY A 115 2.63 -15.62 -1.74
C GLY A 115 2.69 -15.49 -0.23
N MET A 116 1.88 -16.30 0.44
CA MET A 116 1.79 -16.37 1.89
C MET A 116 1.70 -17.85 2.33
N ILE A 117 2.38 -18.15 3.39
CA ILE A 117 2.18 -19.40 4.16
C ILE A 117 1.79 -18.99 5.57
N ASP A 118 0.74 -19.61 6.07
CA ASP A 118 0.19 -19.37 7.38
C ASP A 118 0.07 -20.70 8.10
N HIS A 119 0.93 -20.91 9.09
CA HIS A 119 1.03 -22.16 9.82
C HIS A 119 0.60 -21.99 11.26
N VAL A 120 -0.39 -22.80 11.66
CA VAL A 120 -0.90 -22.87 13.02
C VAL A 120 -0.29 -24.09 13.72
N PHE A 121 0.67 -23.86 14.62
CA PHE A 121 1.28 -24.93 15.39
C PHE A 121 0.35 -25.46 16.49
N THR A 122 -0.35 -24.54 17.12
CA THR A 122 -1.36 -24.80 18.15
C THR A 122 -2.36 -23.63 18.16
N ASP A 123 -3.47 -23.78 18.86
CA ASP A 123 -4.46 -22.69 19.02
C ASP A 123 -3.86 -21.37 19.57
N LYS A 124 -2.67 -21.47 20.18
CA LYS A 124 -1.97 -20.32 20.79
C LYS A 124 -0.83 -19.78 19.96
N HIS A 125 -0.32 -20.53 18.99
CA HIS A 125 0.91 -20.23 18.27
C HIS A 125 0.69 -20.30 16.75
N ARG A 126 0.83 -19.18 16.08
CA ARG A 126 0.69 -19.03 14.63
C ARG A 126 1.90 -18.32 14.06
N LEU A 127 2.41 -18.81 12.94
CA LEU A 127 3.49 -18.22 12.19
C LEU A 127 3.04 -17.97 10.76
N GLN A 128 3.20 -16.74 10.28
CA GLN A 128 2.90 -16.37 8.92
C GLN A 128 4.17 -15.84 8.23
N GLY A 129 4.45 -16.36 7.05
CA GLY A 129 5.50 -15.88 6.16
C GLY A 129 4.90 -15.30 4.88
N THR A 130 5.44 -14.20 4.38
CA THR A 130 5.01 -13.56 3.14
C THR A 130 6.20 -13.23 2.26
N LEU A 131 6.01 -13.33 0.95
CA LEU A 131 6.96 -12.91 -0.07
C LEU A 131 6.20 -12.25 -1.20
N ASP A 132 6.66 -11.10 -1.65
CA ASP A 132 6.10 -10.45 -2.84
C ASP A 132 7.19 -9.85 -3.74
N VAL A 133 6.86 -9.76 -5.02
CA VAL A 133 7.65 -9.08 -6.06
C VAL A 133 6.72 -8.16 -6.82
N ALA A 134 7.17 -6.96 -7.06
CA ALA A 134 6.44 -5.95 -7.81
C ALA A 134 7.31 -5.33 -8.90
N CYS A 135 6.71 -5.07 -10.04
CA CYS A 135 7.30 -4.32 -11.13
C CYS A 135 6.45 -3.08 -11.38
N GLN A 136 7.01 -1.90 -11.19
CA GLN A 136 6.44 -0.68 -11.72
C GLN A 136 6.67 -0.68 -13.23
N VAL A 137 5.60 -0.51 -14.01
CA VAL A 137 5.63 -0.58 -15.48
C VAL A 137 5.72 0.82 -16.08
N LEU A 138 5.03 1.78 -15.46
CA LEU A 138 4.98 3.18 -15.87
C LEU A 138 5.28 4.09 -14.68
N PRO A 139 5.88 5.27 -14.86
CA PRO A 139 6.50 5.80 -16.10
C PRO A 139 7.82 5.11 -16.47
N ASN A 140 8.50 4.50 -15.51
CA ASN A 140 9.77 3.78 -15.70
C ASN A 140 9.67 2.38 -15.09
N THR A 141 10.31 1.43 -15.73
CA THR A 141 10.33 0.04 -15.22
C THR A 141 11.28 -0.07 -14.04
N ASN A 142 10.73 -0.44 -12.87
CA ASN A 142 11.48 -0.61 -11.63
C ASN A 142 11.01 -1.87 -10.91
N TRP A 143 11.94 -2.63 -10.35
CA TRP A 143 11.65 -3.84 -9.60
C TRP A 143 11.81 -3.62 -8.11
N GLY A 144 10.92 -4.20 -7.34
CA GLY A 144 11.00 -4.27 -5.89
C GLY A 144 10.42 -5.58 -5.39
N GLY A 145 10.75 -5.92 -4.16
CA GLY A 145 10.21 -7.10 -3.52
C GLY A 145 10.26 -6.98 -2.01
N SER A 146 9.42 -7.73 -1.32
CA SER A 146 9.37 -7.71 0.13
C SER A 146 9.27 -9.14 0.68
N VAL A 147 9.86 -9.32 1.84
CA VAL A 147 9.69 -10.52 2.65
C VAL A 147 9.25 -10.12 4.05
N GLY A 148 8.33 -10.85 4.62
CA GLY A 148 7.83 -10.58 5.96
C GLY A 148 7.52 -11.85 6.74
N VAL A 149 7.64 -11.73 8.05
CA VAL A 149 7.27 -12.79 9.00
C VAL A 149 6.45 -12.17 10.13
N GLU A 150 5.37 -12.83 10.49
CA GLU A 150 4.56 -12.50 11.66
C GLU A 150 4.44 -13.73 12.56
N TYR A 151 4.69 -13.55 13.85
CA TYR A 151 4.38 -14.54 14.86
C TYR A 151 3.26 -14.02 15.77
N THR A 152 2.20 -14.80 15.90
CA THR A 152 1.05 -14.45 16.73
C THR A 152 0.95 -15.41 17.91
N LEU A 153 0.86 -14.82 19.10
CA LEU A 153 0.71 -15.53 20.38
C LEU A 153 -0.70 -15.33 20.94
N LEU A 154 -1.35 -16.43 21.36
CA LEU A 154 -2.69 -16.47 21.97
C LEU A 154 -3.78 -15.80 21.12
N GLN A 155 -3.53 -15.59 19.82
CA GLN A 155 -4.38 -14.80 18.91
C GLN A 155 -4.59 -13.34 19.38
N ILE A 156 -3.76 -12.87 20.31
CA ILE A 156 -3.86 -11.55 20.94
C ILE A 156 -2.66 -10.69 20.56
N VAL A 157 -1.44 -11.20 20.71
CA VAL A 157 -0.20 -10.43 20.49
C VAL A 157 0.46 -10.90 19.21
N ALA A 158 0.81 -9.97 18.34
CA ALA A 158 1.57 -10.22 17.12
C ALA A 158 2.90 -9.45 17.15
N ILE A 159 3.97 -10.12 16.71
CA ILE A 159 5.28 -9.49 16.45
C ILE A 159 5.60 -9.71 14.98
N ARG A 160 6.08 -8.66 14.30
CA ARG A 160 6.32 -8.65 12.86
C ARG A 160 7.71 -8.16 12.56
N GLY A 161 8.31 -8.75 11.55
CA GLY A 161 9.54 -8.25 10.95
C GLY A 161 9.47 -8.41 9.44
N GLY A 162 10.07 -7.49 8.72
CA GLY A 162 10.09 -7.54 7.27
C GLY A 162 11.23 -6.75 6.68
N TYR A 163 11.48 -6.99 5.41
CA TYR A 163 12.45 -6.25 4.63
C TYR A 163 11.88 -5.96 3.25
N HIS A 164 12.02 -4.72 2.82
CA HIS A 164 11.68 -4.26 1.48
C HIS A 164 12.94 -3.96 0.69
N TYR A 165 13.08 -4.60 -0.47
CA TYR A 165 14.11 -4.35 -1.45
C TYR A 165 13.56 -3.48 -2.58
N GLY A 166 14.21 -2.37 -2.87
CA GLY A 166 13.97 -1.52 -4.02
C GLY A 166 15.23 -1.36 -4.87
N GLU A 167 15.07 -1.18 -6.17
CA GLU A 167 16.16 -0.97 -7.11
C GLU A 167 16.79 0.42 -6.88
N GLN A 168 18.06 0.47 -6.49
CA GLN A 168 18.74 1.72 -6.08
C GLN A 168 18.96 2.70 -7.25
N ASP A 169 19.22 2.20 -8.45
CA ASP A 169 19.47 3.03 -9.63
C ASP A 169 18.28 3.94 -9.94
N ASN A 170 17.07 3.53 -9.55
CA ASN A 170 15.82 4.25 -9.72
C ASN A 170 15.33 4.94 -8.44
N LYS A 171 16.21 5.14 -7.43
CA LYS A 171 15.92 5.78 -6.13
C LYS A 171 14.83 5.07 -5.32
N LEU A 172 14.51 3.82 -5.60
CA LEU A 172 13.64 3.03 -4.75
C LEU A 172 14.34 2.72 -3.43
N GLN A 173 13.63 2.93 -2.36
CA GLN A 173 14.22 2.84 -1.02
C GLN A 173 14.21 1.41 -0.52
N ARG A 174 15.28 1.04 0.19
CA ARG A 174 15.39 -0.22 0.92
C ARG A 174 15.22 0.06 2.40
N TYR A 175 14.42 -0.74 3.05
CA TYR A 175 14.18 -0.60 4.48
C TYR A 175 13.76 -1.91 5.14
N GLY A 176 14.18 -2.07 6.38
CA GLY A 176 13.61 -3.06 7.29
C GLY A 176 12.38 -2.52 8.00
N THR A 177 11.54 -3.40 8.50
CA THR A 177 10.39 -3.03 9.33
C THR A 177 10.33 -3.91 10.56
N LEU A 178 9.99 -3.32 11.69
CA LEU A 178 9.63 -4.03 12.90
C LEU A 178 8.28 -3.54 13.36
N GLY A 179 7.43 -4.45 13.82
CA GLY A 179 6.09 -4.10 14.27
C GLY A 179 5.59 -5.02 15.37
N CYS A 180 4.62 -4.53 16.10
CA CYS A 180 3.86 -5.31 17.05
C CYS A 180 2.38 -4.95 16.97
N GLY A 181 1.54 -5.88 17.35
CA GLY A 181 0.10 -5.69 17.39
C GLY A 181 -0.52 -6.34 18.61
N VAL A 182 -1.58 -5.76 19.09
CA VAL A 182 -2.41 -6.34 20.15
C VAL A 182 -3.85 -6.31 19.70
N GLY A 183 -4.50 -7.48 19.73
CA GLY A 183 -5.90 -7.62 19.34
C GLY A 183 -6.71 -8.22 20.49
N CYS A 184 -7.90 -7.71 20.72
CA CYS A 184 -8.84 -8.25 21.69
C CYS A 184 -10.24 -8.19 21.10
N HIS A 185 -10.90 -9.36 20.98
CA HIS A 185 -12.24 -9.50 20.40
C HIS A 185 -12.41 -8.80 19.05
N HIS A 186 -12.82 -7.56 19.05
CA HIS A 186 -13.19 -6.79 17.84
C HIS A 186 -12.28 -5.58 17.59
N ILE A 187 -11.28 -5.37 18.45
CA ILE A 187 -10.37 -4.21 18.34
C ILE A 187 -8.95 -4.73 18.18
N LYS A 188 -8.22 -4.18 17.22
CA LYS A 188 -6.81 -4.46 16.99
C LYS A 188 -6.05 -3.15 16.86
N ALA A 189 -4.98 -3.01 17.64
CA ALA A 189 -4.04 -1.91 17.57
C ALA A 189 -2.69 -2.44 17.07
N ASP A 190 -2.15 -1.81 16.06
CA ASP A 190 -0.87 -2.17 15.43
C ASP A 190 0.08 -0.98 15.47
N PHE A 191 1.35 -1.26 15.73
CA PHE A 191 2.46 -0.32 15.63
C PHE A 191 3.53 -0.88 14.70
N ALA A 192 4.10 -0.03 13.86
CA ALA A 192 5.23 -0.38 13.01
C ALA A 192 6.26 0.75 12.97
N TYR A 193 7.53 0.37 12.92
CA TYR A 193 8.67 1.28 12.77
C TYR A 193 9.50 0.86 11.55
N LEU A 194 9.87 1.85 10.73
CA LEU A 194 10.70 1.66 9.55
C LEU A 194 12.16 1.93 9.89
N ILE A 195 13.03 1.02 9.47
CA ILE A 195 14.47 1.09 9.62
C ILE A 195 15.07 1.22 8.21
N PRO A 196 15.21 2.46 7.70
CA PRO A 196 15.72 2.67 6.34
C PRO A 196 17.24 2.43 6.26
N GLU A 197 17.71 2.07 5.08
CA GLU A 197 19.15 2.16 4.78
C GLU A 197 19.62 3.62 4.79
N LYS A 198 20.95 3.81 4.78
CA LYS A 198 21.59 5.13 4.90
C LYS A 198 21.02 6.13 3.87
N ASP A 199 20.85 7.39 4.30
CA ASP A 199 20.44 8.55 3.49
C ASP A 199 19.02 8.52 2.91
N SER A 200 18.12 7.80 3.55
CA SER A 200 16.72 7.71 3.17
C SER A 200 15.87 8.84 3.75
N LEU A 201 14.89 9.29 2.97
CA LEU A 201 13.82 10.20 3.42
C LEU A 201 12.87 9.55 4.44
N LEU A 202 12.91 8.22 4.59
CA LEU A 202 12.06 7.45 5.51
C LEU A 202 12.61 7.39 6.94
N LYS A 203 13.63 8.19 7.29
CA LYS A 203 14.15 8.24 8.66
C LYS A 203 13.05 8.63 9.64
N ASN A 204 13.01 7.95 10.79
CA ASN A 204 12.05 8.19 11.87
C ASN A 204 10.56 8.02 11.46
N THR A 205 10.28 7.16 10.48
CA THR A 205 8.91 6.86 10.08
C THR A 205 8.34 5.77 10.97
N TRP A 206 7.19 6.05 11.56
CA TRP A 206 6.40 5.11 12.35
C TRP A 206 4.94 5.17 11.93
N GLN A 207 4.23 4.08 12.15
CA GLN A 207 2.82 3.96 11.82
C GLN A 207 2.06 3.35 12.99
N VAL A 208 0.90 3.91 13.27
CA VAL A 208 -0.10 3.33 14.17
C VAL A 208 -1.38 3.07 13.40
N ALA A 209 -1.96 1.90 13.58
CA ALA A 209 -3.26 1.57 13.00
C ALA A 209 -4.19 1.03 14.10
N LEU A 210 -5.44 1.46 14.05
CA LEU A 210 -6.52 0.93 14.87
C LEU A 210 -7.57 0.32 13.94
N SER A 211 -7.88 -0.95 14.16
CA SER A 211 -8.89 -1.68 13.40
C SER A 211 -10.03 -2.11 14.33
N ILE A 212 -11.26 -1.90 13.88
CA ILE A 212 -12.47 -2.28 14.60
C ILE A 212 -13.29 -3.19 13.70
N ASP A 213 -13.57 -4.41 14.15
CA ASP A 213 -14.47 -5.33 13.47
C ASP A 213 -15.92 -5.00 13.83
N LEU A 214 -16.67 -4.54 12.83
CA LEU A 214 -18.08 -4.17 12.97
C LEU A 214 -19.02 -5.39 12.91
N GLY A 215 -18.50 -6.62 12.92
CA GLY A 215 -19.28 -7.87 12.98
C GLY A 215 -20.27 -7.96 14.16
N LEU A 216 -20.13 -7.08 15.14
CA LEU A 216 -21.08 -6.84 16.25
C LEU A 216 -22.51 -6.52 15.79
N PHE A 217 -22.70 -6.05 14.55
CA PHE A 217 -24.01 -5.62 14.05
C PHE A 217 -24.70 -6.64 13.13
N LYS A 218 -24.11 -7.80 12.91
CA LYS A 218 -24.82 -8.93 12.29
C LYS A 218 -25.65 -9.66 13.35
N ARG A 219 -26.92 -9.32 13.43
CA ARG A 219 -27.98 -10.21 13.98
C ARG A 219 -28.36 -11.24 12.94
#